data_cb868173f3a80925f99cf800f36272eb
#
_entry.id   cb868173f3a80925f99cf800f36272eb
#
_cell.length_a   1.000
_cell.length_b   1.000
_cell.length_c   1.000
_cell.angle_alpha   90.00
_cell.angle_beta   90.00
_cell.angle_gamma   90.00
#
_symmetry.space_group_name_H-M   'P 1'
#
loop_
_entity.id
_entity.type
_entity.pdbx_description
1 polymer ?
#
loop_
_entity_poly.entity_id
_entity_poly.type
_entity_poly.pdbx_seq_one_letter_code
_entity_poly.pdbx_strand_id
1 'polypeptide(L)'
;MLFRSLHLARKAFYPAPPPFPLLHVDTTWKFKAMYELRDKVAAMSGMELIVHRNPEAERLGINPFDHSSRHTDMWKTEGLKQALDKYGFDAAFGGARRDEEKIRAKERIFSFRSASHRWDPRNQRPEL
;
A
#
# COMPACT_ATOMS: atom_id res chain seq x y z
N MET A 1 10.05 3.49 -4.97
CA MET A 1 9.00 3.16 -5.94
C MET A 1 7.73 3.99 -5.83
N LEU A 2 7.25 4.29 -4.64
CA LEU A 2 6.06 5.13 -4.40
C LEU A 2 6.08 6.45 -5.17
N PHE A 3 7.24 7.10 -5.26
CA PHE A 3 7.38 8.37 -5.98
C PHE A 3 7.08 8.30 -7.48
N ARG A 4 7.44 7.20 -8.14
CA ARG A 4 7.14 7.03 -9.58
C ARG A 4 5.64 6.89 -9.81
N SER A 5 4.96 6.07 -9.01
CA SER A 5 3.50 5.91 -9.09
C SER A 5 2.77 7.22 -8.81
N LEU A 6 3.20 7.97 -7.80
CA LEU A 6 2.66 9.29 -7.50
C LEU A 6 2.90 10.29 -8.64
N HIS A 7 4.10 10.31 -9.22
CA HIS A 7 4.42 11.16 -10.37
C HIS A 7 3.52 10.85 -11.57
N LEU A 8 3.34 9.55 -11.88
CA LEU A 8 2.47 9.12 -12.98
C LEU A 8 0.99 9.47 -12.72
N ALA A 9 0.51 9.28 -11.50
CA ALA A 9 -0.84 9.67 -11.12
C ALA A 9 -1.05 11.18 -11.30
N ARG A 10 -0.15 11.99 -10.78
CA ARG A 10 -0.21 13.46 -10.96
C ARG A 10 -0.17 13.88 -12.42
N LYS A 11 0.64 13.22 -13.23
CA LYS A 11 0.72 13.47 -14.67
C LYS A 11 -0.58 13.10 -15.39
N ALA A 12 -1.18 11.96 -15.02
CA ALA A 12 -2.41 11.47 -15.64
C ALA A 12 -3.62 12.37 -15.39
N PHE A 13 -3.68 13.02 -14.23
CA PHE A 13 -4.80 13.89 -13.84
C PHE A 13 -4.52 15.39 -14.02
N TYR A 14 -3.31 15.75 -14.48
CA TYR A 14 -2.97 17.16 -14.71
C TYR A 14 -4.00 17.87 -15.60
N PRO A 15 -4.43 19.12 -15.27
CA PRO A 15 -3.91 20.01 -14.22
C PRO A 15 -4.55 19.78 -12.82
N ALA A 16 -5.56 18.92 -12.70
CA ALA A 16 -6.18 18.62 -11.41
C ALA A 16 -5.31 17.66 -10.58
N PRO A 17 -5.42 17.68 -9.24
CA PRO A 17 -4.83 16.63 -8.42
C PRO A 17 -5.54 15.29 -8.64
N PRO A 18 -4.89 14.14 -8.44
CA PRO A 18 -5.54 12.85 -8.47
C PRO A 18 -6.74 12.79 -7.50
N PRO A 19 -7.91 12.26 -7.93
CA PRO A 19 -9.15 12.28 -7.14
C PRO A 19 -9.22 11.13 -6.10
N PHE A 20 -8.09 10.71 -5.57
CA PHE A 20 -7.99 9.66 -4.56
C PHE A 20 -6.87 9.96 -3.56
N PRO A 21 -6.95 9.46 -2.33
CA PRO A 21 -5.97 9.74 -1.29
C PRO A 21 -4.71 8.90 -1.44
N LEU A 22 -3.66 9.32 -0.75
CA LEU A 22 -2.48 8.50 -0.46
C LEU A 22 -2.75 7.67 0.79
N LEU A 23 -2.56 6.35 0.70
CA LEU A 23 -2.69 5.45 1.84
C LEU A 23 -1.31 5.01 2.32
N HIS A 24 -1.04 5.24 3.59
CA HIS A 24 0.12 4.71 4.29
C HIS A 24 -0.31 3.72 5.37
N VAL A 25 0.03 2.45 5.19
CA VAL A 25 -0.09 1.44 6.24
C VAL A 25 1.15 1.54 7.11
N ASP A 26 0.99 2.12 8.29
CA ASP A 26 2.09 2.39 9.22
C ASP A 26 2.38 1.17 10.09
N THR A 27 3.60 0.70 10.02
CA THR A 27 4.09 -0.43 10.82
C THR A 27 4.78 -0.01 12.11
N THR A 28 4.84 1.30 12.40
CA THR A 28 5.54 1.94 13.52
C THR A 28 7.07 1.76 13.55
N TRP A 29 7.60 0.79 12.85
CA TRP A 29 9.01 0.42 12.80
C TRP A 29 9.70 0.96 11.55
N LYS A 30 9.83 2.29 11.46
CA LYS A 30 10.49 2.98 10.33
C LYS A 30 11.36 4.11 10.83
N PHE A 31 12.34 4.49 10.01
CA PHE A 31 13.18 5.64 10.30
C PHE A 31 12.37 6.94 10.33
N LYS A 32 12.70 7.83 11.25
CA LYS A 32 12.06 9.15 11.38
C LYS A 32 12.05 9.92 10.04
N ALA A 33 13.16 9.91 9.33
CA ALA A 33 13.29 10.54 8.02
C ALA A 33 12.27 10.03 6.98
N MET A 34 11.79 8.79 7.11
CA MET A 34 10.75 8.25 6.21
C MET A 34 9.38 8.86 6.47
N TYR A 35 9.06 9.14 7.74
CA TYR A 35 7.83 9.83 8.11
C TYR A 35 7.86 11.29 7.64
N GLU A 36 8.96 11.98 7.87
CA GLU A 36 9.17 13.37 7.42
C GLU A 36 9.05 13.49 5.90
N LEU A 37 9.68 12.56 5.15
CA LEU A 37 9.59 12.51 3.70
C LEU A 37 8.16 12.22 3.22
N ARG A 38 7.44 11.28 3.86
CA ARG A 38 6.04 10.98 3.56
C ARG A 38 5.18 12.24 3.67
N ASP A 39 5.29 12.93 4.79
CA ASP A 39 4.46 14.10 5.10
C ASP A 39 4.78 15.26 4.13
N LYS A 40 6.06 15.47 3.84
CA LYS A 40 6.51 16.45 2.84
C LYS A 40 5.94 16.14 1.45
N VAL A 41 6.02 14.89 1.01
CA VAL A 41 5.54 14.47 -0.31
C VAL A 41 4.02 14.57 -0.39
N ALA A 42 3.30 14.19 0.65
CA ALA A 42 1.85 14.34 0.72
C ALA A 42 1.45 15.81 0.57
N ALA A 43 2.07 16.71 1.34
CA ALA A 43 1.83 18.15 1.26
C ALA A 43 2.12 18.72 -0.15
N MET A 44 3.24 18.33 -0.76
CA MET A 44 3.61 18.76 -2.12
C MET A 44 2.70 18.21 -3.21
N SER A 45 2.06 17.09 -2.99
CA SER A 45 1.17 16.45 -3.98
C SER A 45 -0.22 17.09 -4.04
N GLY A 46 -0.63 17.80 -3.01
CA GLY A 46 -2.00 18.30 -2.85
C GLY A 46 -3.04 17.19 -2.60
N MET A 47 -2.59 15.98 -2.29
CA MET A 47 -3.45 14.83 -2.03
C MET A 47 -3.63 14.60 -0.52
N GLU A 48 -4.80 14.12 -0.13
CA GLU A 48 -5.05 13.70 1.25
C GLU A 48 -4.14 12.51 1.60
N LEU A 49 -3.58 12.52 2.81
CA LEU A 49 -2.82 11.41 3.36
C LEU A 49 -3.63 10.69 4.44
N ILE A 50 -3.96 9.45 4.17
CA ILE A 50 -4.57 8.54 5.14
C ILE A 50 -3.47 7.66 5.74
N VAL A 51 -3.31 7.71 7.06
CA VAL A 51 -2.39 6.84 7.80
C VAL A 51 -3.20 5.82 8.58
N HIS A 52 -3.02 4.55 8.25
CA HIS A 52 -3.69 3.44 8.94
C HIS A 52 -2.67 2.63 9.73
N ARG A 53 -3.00 2.36 11.00
CA ARG A 53 -2.30 1.42 11.88
C ARG A 53 -3.21 0.26 12.20
N ASN A 54 -2.65 -0.93 12.28
CA ASN A 54 -3.42 -2.10 12.74
C ASN A 54 -3.57 -2.04 14.27
N PRO A 55 -4.78 -1.79 14.80
CA PRO A 55 -4.99 -1.65 16.25
C PRO A 55 -4.77 -2.97 17.00
N GLU A 56 -4.97 -4.10 16.33
CA GLU A 56 -4.73 -5.40 16.95
C GLU A 56 -3.23 -5.71 17.07
N ALA A 57 -2.45 -5.40 16.05
CA ALA A 57 -1.00 -5.54 16.10
C ALA A 57 -0.38 -4.63 17.17
N GLU A 58 -0.94 -3.42 17.35
CA GLU A 58 -0.53 -2.48 18.39
C GLU A 58 -0.88 -3.03 19.78
N ARG A 59 -2.11 -3.51 19.99
CA ARG A 59 -2.56 -4.10 21.25
C ARG A 59 -1.75 -5.33 21.66
N LEU A 60 -1.36 -6.17 20.68
CA LEU A 60 -0.56 -7.37 20.90
C LEU A 60 0.95 -7.09 21.01
N GLY A 61 1.39 -5.86 20.85
CA GLY A 61 2.81 -5.48 20.90
C GLY A 61 3.66 -6.16 19.85
N ILE A 62 3.09 -6.45 18.66
CA ILE A 62 3.78 -7.15 17.59
C ILE A 62 4.95 -6.31 17.07
N ASN A 63 6.17 -6.81 17.22
CA ASN A 63 7.40 -6.14 16.83
C ASN A 63 8.26 -7.03 15.90
N PRO A 64 9.19 -6.45 15.11
CA PRO A 64 9.98 -7.20 14.14
C PRO A 64 11.03 -8.12 14.76
N PHE A 65 11.43 -7.88 16.00
CA PHE A 65 12.52 -8.62 16.66
C PHE A 65 12.03 -9.99 17.16
N ASP A 66 10.88 -10.01 17.82
CA ASP A 66 10.34 -11.22 18.45
C ASP A 66 9.36 -11.99 17.56
N HIS A 67 8.77 -11.32 16.54
CA HIS A 67 7.65 -11.84 15.79
C HIS A 67 7.89 -12.00 14.28
N SER A 68 9.08 -11.67 13.78
CA SER A 68 9.54 -11.93 12.38
C SER A 68 8.45 -11.84 11.29
N SER A 69 8.04 -12.98 10.71
CA SER A 69 7.02 -13.03 9.65
C SER A 69 5.65 -12.53 10.12
N ARG A 70 5.26 -12.84 11.37
CA ARG A 70 4.00 -12.38 11.96
C ARG A 70 3.92 -10.86 12.04
N HIS A 71 5.05 -10.18 12.27
CA HIS A 71 5.11 -8.72 12.19
C HIS A 71 4.71 -8.21 10.80
N THR A 72 5.27 -8.81 9.75
CA THR A 72 4.94 -8.42 8.38
C THR A 72 3.47 -8.69 8.05
N ASP A 73 2.96 -9.87 8.43
CA ASP A 73 1.58 -10.24 8.14
C ASP A 73 0.59 -9.34 8.86
N MET A 74 0.76 -9.12 10.16
CA MET A 74 -0.15 -8.32 10.97
C MET A 74 -0.11 -6.83 10.62
N TRP A 75 1.08 -6.25 10.51
CA TRP A 75 1.20 -4.82 10.26
C TRP A 75 0.99 -4.41 8.81
N LYS A 76 1.48 -5.20 7.85
CA LYS A 76 1.38 -4.84 6.43
C LYS A 76 0.17 -5.48 5.76
N THR A 77 0.04 -6.80 5.82
CA THR A 77 -1.00 -7.52 5.08
C THR A 77 -2.38 -7.29 5.68
N GLU A 78 -2.55 -7.58 6.96
CA GLU A 78 -3.84 -7.38 7.64
C GLU A 78 -4.15 -5.88 7.79
N GLY A 79 -3.15 -5.05 8.09
CA GLY A 79 -3.31 -3.60 8.13
C GLY A 79 -3.80 -3.02 6.80
N LEU A 80 -3.30 -3.51 5.67
CA LEU A 80 -3.79 -3.07 4.35
C LEU A 80 -5.25 -3.50 4.12
N LYS A 81 -5.60 -4.76 4.41
CA LYS A 81 -6.99 -5.24 4.28
C LYS A 81 -7.95 -4.41 5.13
N GLN A 82 -7.60 -4.18 6.40
CA GLN A 82 -8.39 -3.34 7.30
C GLN A 82 -8.58 -1.92 6.73
N ALA A 83 -7.54 -1.33 6.17
CA ALA A 83 -7.65 0.00 5.59
C ALA A 83 -8.57 0.02 4.36
N LEU A 84 -8.45 -0.95 3.46
CA LEU A 84 -9.29 -1.05 2.26
C LEU A 84 -10.76 -1.19 2.65
N ASP A 85 -11.08 -2.04 3.63
CA ASP A 85 -12.45 -2.25 4.11
C ASP A 85 -12.98 -1.02 4.86
N LYS A 86 -12.19 -0.46 5.77
CA LYS A 86 -12.58 0.69 6.60
C LYS A 86 -12.92 1.93 5.77
N TYR A 87 -12.14 2.20 4.74
CA TYR A 87 -12.32 3.38 3.89
C TYR A 87 -13.13 3.10 2.61
N GLY A 88 -13.55 1.85 2.39
CA GLY A 88 -14.40 1.47 1.26
C GLY A 88 -13.72 1.63 -0.10
N PHE A 89 -12.43 1.33 -0.19
CA PHE A 89 -11.71 1.42 -1.45
C PHE A 89 -11.98 0.23 -2.37
N ASP A 90 -12.31 0.52 -3.62
CA ASP A 90 -12.53 -0.50 -4.66
C ASP A 90 -11.22 -0.97 -5.31
N ALA A 91 -10.19 -0.12 -5.30
CA ALA A 91 -8.90 -0.41 -5.90
C ALA A 91 -7.75 0.25 -5.12
N ALA A 92 -6.58 -0.36 -5.20
CA ALA A 92 -5.35 0.19 -4.64
C ALA A 92 -4.23 0.17 -5.69
N PHE A 93 -3.57 1.31 -5.91
CA PHE A 93 -2.39 1.40 -6.75
C PHE A 93 -1.13 1.15 -5.92
N GLY A 94 -0.36 0.16 -6.32
CA GLY A 94 0.92 -0.16 -5.70
C GLY A 94 2.09 0.04 -6.67
N GLY A 95 3.28 0.25 -6.11
CA GLY A 95 4.51 0.28 -6.89
C GLY A 95 5.28 -1.04 -6.74
N ALA A 96 5.23 -1.89 -7.74
CA ALA A 96 6.00 -3.13 -7.80
C ALA A 96 6.54 -3.36 -9.21
N ARG A 97 7.73 -3.94 -9.31
CA ARG A 97 8.33 -4.33 -10.60
C ARG A 97 8.79 -5.78 -10.52
N ARG A 98 8.60 -6.52 -11.63
CA ARG A 98 8.98 -7.94 -11.71
C ARG A 98 10.47 -8.18 -11.56
N ASP A 99 11.28 -7.21 -12.01
CA ASP A 99 12.75 -7.24 -11.99
C ASP A 99 13.38 -6.72 -10.69
N GLU A 100 12.56 -6.32 -9.72
CA GLU A 100 13.03 -5.75 -8.46
C GLU A 100 13.65 -6.81 -7.54
N GLU A 101 12.97 -7.96 -7.46
CA GLU A 101 13.41 -9.13 -6.70
C GLU A 101 12.67 -10.40 -7.15
N LYS A 102 13.23 -11.58 -6.85
CA LYS A 102 12.66 -12.88 -7.28
C LYS A 102 11.22 -13.09 -6.84
N ILE A 103 10.86 -12.67 -5.63
CA ILE A 103 9.49 -12.81 -5.10
C ILE A 103 8.48 -12.02 -5.94
N ARG A 104 8.93 -10.93 -6.58
CA ARG A 104 8.07 -10.08 -7.42
C ARG A 104 7.95 -10.54 -8.86
N ALA A 105 8.68 -11.58 -9.28
CA ALA A 105 8.59 -12.11 -10.66
C ALA A 105 7.18 -12.54 -11.06
N LYS A 106 6.34 -12.91 -10.10
CA LYS A 106 4.93 -13.29 -10.28
C LYS A 106 3.96 -12.12 -10.37
N GLU A 107 4.40 -10.89 -10.11
CA GLU A 107 3.52 -9.73 -10.11
C GLU A 107 2.90 -9.48 -11.48
N ARG A 108 1.65 -9.05 -11.47
CA ARG A 108 0.86 -8.67 -12.64
C ARG A 108 0.51 -7.20 -12.56
N ILE A 109 0.12 -6.61 -13.69
CA ILE A 109 -0.34 -5.21 -13.72
C ILE A 109 -1.64 -5.10 -12.91
N PHE A 110 -2.54 -6.06 -13.09
CA PHE A 110 -3.78 -6.14 -12.32
C PHE A 110 -3.78 -7.38 -11.43
N SER A 111 -4.31 -7.25 -10.22
CA SER A 111 -4.55 -8.36 -9.30
C SER A 111 -6.00 -8.31 -8.85
N PHE A 112 -6.82 -9.17 -9.43
CA PHE A 112 -8.23 -9.26 -9.06
C PHE A 112 -8.37 -9.99 -7.73
N ARG A 113 -9.16 -9.41 -6.82
CA ARG A 113 -9.37 -9.90 -5.48
C ARG A 113 -10.85 -10.09 -5.19
N SER A 114 -11.18 -11.15 -4.46
CA SER A 114 -12.52 -11.34 -3.92
C SER A 114 -12.81 -10.36 -2.77
N ALA A 115 -14.05 -10.32 -2.29
CA ALA A 115 -14.43 -9.55 -1.11
C ALA A 115 -13.63 -9.92 0.15
N SER A 116 -13.08 -11.14 0.22
CA SER A 116 -12.18 -11.57 1.31
C SER A 116 -10.69 -11.30 1.03
N HIS A 117 -10.38 -10.43 0.08
CA HIS A 117 -9.03 -10.06 -0.37
C HIS A 117 -8.20 -11.22 -0.94
N ARG A 118 -8.82 -12.37 -1.23
CA ARG A 118 -8.12 -13.49 -1.87
C ARG A 118 -7.97 -13.22 -3.36
N TRP A 119 -6.81 -13.60 -3.89
CA TRP A 119 -6.59 -13.55 -5.32
C TRP A 119 -7.62 -14.41 -6.06
N ASP A 120 -8.19 -13.86 -7.13
CA ASP A 120 -9.16 -14.52 -7.98
C ASP A 120 -8.54 -14.91 -9.33
N PRO A 121 -8.01 -16.13 -9.46
CA PRO A 121 -7.36 -16.57 -10.69
C PRO A 121 -8.34 -16.74 -11.86
N ARG A 122 -9.64 -16.89 -11.62
CA ARG A 122 -10.64 -17.08 -12.66
C ARG A 122 -10.88 -15.79 -13.47
N ASN A 123 -10.83 -14.66 -12.79
CA ASN A 123 -11.02 -13.35 -13.40
C ASN A 123 -9.69 -12.69 -13.80
N GLN A 124 -8.57 -13.31 -13.44
CA GLN A 124 -7.25 -12.82 -13.83
C GLN A 124 -7.06 -13.02 -15.33
N ARG A 125 -7.00 -11.92 -16.07
CA ARG A 125 -6.75 -11.96 -17.53
C ARG A 125 -5.26 -12.02 -17.82
N PRO A 126 -4.86 -12.65 -18.95
CA PRO A 126 -3.50 -12.52 -19.45
C PRO A 126 -3.13 -11.05 -19.64
N GLU A 127 -1.91 -10.72 -19.31
CA GLU A 127 -1.33 -9.40 -19.56
C GLU A 127 -0.37 -9.52 -20.75
N LEU A 128 -0.46 -8.58 -21.65
CA LEU A 128 0.41 -8.48 -22.82
C LEU A 128 1.81 -7.99 -22.43
#